data_89823822c5c276fa373c635b4ea82aef
#
_entry.id   89823822c5c276fa373c635b4ea82aef
#
_cell.length_a   1.000
_cell.length_b   1.000
_cell.length_c   1.000
_cell.angle_alpha   90.00
_cell.angle_beta   90.00
_cell.angle_gamma   90.00
#
_symmetry.space_group_name_H-M   'P 1'
#
loop_
_entity.id
_entity.type
_entity.pdbx_description
1 polymer ?
#
loop_
_entity_poly.entity_id
_entity_poly.type
_entity_poly.pdbx_seq_one_letter_code
_entity_poly.pdbx_strand_id
1 'polypeptide(L)'
;VSTLLWLLKRIYAIPPARFGVYLQSHIRFNTYIGLALMGTLYGAKGMQLFSMLIAVAIPLVNILSVMSFSQGEKGQLMKTIFSIIKNPLILGCVVGVLFNLSGLSLFVGMQSLLKILATMSLPLGLISVGAALQFKLLKLNLRQLTCNTVGRLIMMPCLAYVVCSWVGLATLESAIITTFFGLPTASAAYILTRYFQGDSQLMAGVISMQTLGFAVSFPLMMWLLY
;
A
#
# COMPACT_ATOMS: atom_id res chain seq x y z
N VAL A 1 3.09 14.17 -3.65
CA VAL A 1 4.27 13.33 -3.35
C VAL A 1 4.87 12.75 -4.62
N SER A 2 4.11 12.07 -5.47
CA SER A 2 4.62 11.51 -6.73
C SER A 2 5.29 12.58 -7.60
N THR A 3 4.66 13.72 -7.79
CA THR A 3 5.22 14.85 -8.55
C THR A 3 6.52 15.38 -7.94
N LEU A 4 6.61 15.51 -6.62
CA LEU A 4 7.81 15.90 -5.92
C LEU A 4 8.95 14.90 -6.12
N LEU A 5 8.65 13.60 -6.02
CA LEU A 5 9.65 12.54 -6.25
C LEU A 5 10.13 12.51 -7.70
N TRP A 6 9.26 12.80 -8.70
CA TRP A 6 9.66 12.93 -10.09
C TRP A 6 10.58 14.16 -10.34
N LEU A 7 10.32 15.26 -9.63
CA LEU A 7 11.20 16.43 -9.63
C LEU A 7 12.57 16.10 -9.03
N LEU A 8 12.59 15.44 -7.87
CA LEU A 8 13.81 15.01 -7.20
C LEU A 8 14.63 14.02 -8.06
N LYS A 9 13.96 13.12 -8.81
CA LYS A 9 14.63 12.24 -9.77
C LYS A 9 15.44 13.02 -10.80
N ARG A 10 14.88 14.14 -11.33
CA ARG A 10 15.57 14.99 -12.30
C ARG A 10 16.74 15.74 -11.68
N ILE A 11 16.55 16.30 -10.48
CA ILE A 11 17.57 17.11 -9.80
C ILE A 11 18.77 16.27 -9.34
N TYR A 12 18.50 15.09 -8.77
CA TYR A 12 19.54 14.23 -8.18
C TYR A 12 19.98 13.07 -9.09
N ALA A 13 19.56 13.04 -10.37
CA ALA A 13 19.87 11.99 -11.35
C ALA A 13 19.73 10.56 -10.77
N ILE A 14 18.63 10.29 -10.02
CA ILE A 14 18.41 9.02 -9.35
C ILE A 14 18.23 7.91 -10.40
N PRO A 15 19.01 6.80 -10.32
CA PRO A 15 18.86 5.70 -11.25
C PRO A 15 17.43 5.12 -11.23
N PRO A 16 16.84 4.75 -12.38
CA PRO A 16 15.47 4.23 -12.46
C PRO A 16 15.20 3.05 -11.52
N ALA A 17 16.20 2.16 -11.36
CA ALA A 17 16.13 1.00 -10.47
C ALA A 17 15.86 1.38 -9.00
N ARG A 18 16.44 2.49 -8.52
CA ARG A 18 16.23 3.02 -7.16
C ARG A 18 15.03 3.95 -7.07
N PHE A 19 14.80 4.73 -8.12
CA PHE A 19 13.64 5.61 -8.17
C PHE A 19 12.33 4.84 -8.02
N GLY A 20 12.20 3.69 -8.70
CA GLY A 20 11.05 2.81 -8.54
C GLY A 20 10.84 2.34 -7.11
N VAL A 21 11.93 2.07 -6.36
CA VAL A 21 11.85 1.74 -4.93
C VAL A 21 11.30 2.91 -4.13
N TYR A 22 11.87 4.11 -4.30
CA TYR A 22 11.45 5.29 -3.55
C TYR A 22 10.00 5.68 -3.85
N LEU A 23 9.57 5.63 -5.11
CA LEU A 23 8.19 5.95 -5.43
C LEU A 23 7.24 4.91 -4.84
N GLN A 24 7.48 3.61 -5.08
CA GLN A 24 6.62 2.55 -4.57
C GLN A 24 6.51 2.55 -3.04
N SER A 25 7.61 2.82 -2.34
CA SER A 25 7.62 2.86 -0.87
C SER A 25 6.79 4.00 -0.28
N HIS A 26 6.48 5.04 -1.06
CA HIS A 26 5.61 6.13 -0.61
C HIS A 26 4.16 6.01 -1.10
N ILE A 27 3.89 5.25 -2.17
CA ILE A 27 2.53 5.13 -2.70
C ILE A 27 1.87 3.79 -2.38
N ARG A 28 2.64 2.68 -2.31
CA ARG A 28 2.10 1.36 -1.96
C ARG A 28 1.89 1.25 -0.46
N PHE A 29 0.81 0.61 -0.09
CA PHE A 29 0.40 0.42 1.30
C PHE A 29 0.08 -1.04 1.57
N ASN A 30 0.28 -1.48 2.81
CA ASN A 30 -0.03 -2.83 3.23
C ASN A 30 -1.53 -2.96 3.55
N THR A 31 -2.26 -3.53 2.62
CA THR A 31 -3.72 -3.71 2.73
C THR A 31 -4.10 -4.60 3.92
N TYR A 32 -3.30 -5.64 4.23
CA TYR A 32 -3.60 -6.55 5.34
C TYR A 32 -3.52 -5.85 6.70
N ILE A 33 -2.46 -5.08 6.92
CA ILE A 33 -2.32 -4.26 8.13
C ILE A 33 -3.44 -3.23 8.19
N GLY A 34 -3.74 -2.56 7.07
CA GLY A 34 -4.83 -1.58 7.01
C GLY A 34 -6.18 -2.17 7.39
N LEU A 35 -6.56 -3.30 6.77
CA LEU A 35 -7.84 -3.98 7.07
C LEU A 35 -7.91 -4.46 8.53
N ALA A 36 -6.81 -5.01 9.06
CA ALA A 36 -6.75 -5.43 10.45
C ALA A 36 -7.03 -4.27 11.41
N LEU A 37 -6.35 -3.14 11.20
CA LEU A 37 -6.52 -1.95 12.04
C LEU A 37 -7.91 -1.36 11.93
N MET A 38 -8.44 -1.21 10.70
CA MET A 38 -9.77 -0.65 10.49
C MET A 38 -10.86 -1.49 11.14
N GLY A 39 -10.77 -2.82 11.02
CA GLY A 39 -11.71 -3.73 11.67
C GLY A 39 -11.64 -3.68 13.20
N THR A 40 -10.42 -3.60 13.75
CA THR A 40 -10.20 -3.61 15.21
C THR A 40 -10.55 -2.27 15.86
N LEU A 41 -10.15 -1.15 15.25
CA LEU A 41 -10.31 0.18 15.86
C LEU A 41 -11.68 0.83 15.55
N TYR A 42 -12.19 0.64 14.34
CA TYR A 42 -13.38 1.36 13.86
C TYR A 42 -14.52 0.44 13.42
N GLY A 43 -14.39 -0.89 13.61
CA GLY A 43 -15.43 -1.87 13.32
C GLY A 43 -15.89 -1.89 11.87
N ALA A 44 -17.17 -2.22 11.66
CA ALA A 44 -17.74 -2.38 10.30
C ALA A 44 -17.72 -1.09 9.47
N LYS A 45 -17.95 0.08 10.10
CA LYS A 45 -17.94 1.37 9.40
C LYS A 45 -16.55 1.74 8.92
N GLY A 46 -15.51 1.51 9.74
CA GLY A 46 -14.11 1.72 9.35
C GLY A 46 -13.69 0.80 8.20
N MET A 47 -14.07 -0.48 8.27
CA MET A 47 -13.83 -1.45 7.20
C MET A 47 -14.48 -1.02 5.88
N GLN A 48 -15.71 -0.54 5.93
CA GLN A 48 -16.44 -0.09 4.74
C GLN A 48 -15.75 1.11 4.08
N LEU A 49 -15.46 2.16 4.84
CA LEU A 49 -14.80 3.38 4.32
C LEU A 49 -13.40 3.08 3.79
N PHE A 50 -12.63 2.27 4.51
CA PHE A 50 -11.30 1.87 4.05
C PHE A 50 -11.36 1.00 2.78
N SER A 51 -12.34 0.10 2.67
CA SER A 51 -12.53 -0.72 1.47
C SER A 51 -12.87 0.13 0.24
N MET A 52 -13.69 1.18 0.39
CA MET A 52 -13.95 2.13 -0.68
C MET A 52 -12.68 2.89 -1.10
N LEU A 53 -11.88 3.33 -0.12
CA LEU A 53 -10.62 4.02 -0.37
C LEU A 53 -9.62 3.14 -1.13
N ILE A 54 -9.42 1.89 -0.70
CA ILE A 54 -8.49 0.97 -1.36
C ILE A 54 -8.97 0.51 -2.74
N ALA A 55 -10.27 0.43 -2.98
CA ALA A 55 -10.82 0.09 -4.29
C ALA A 55 -10.39 1.10 -5.37
N VAL A 56 -10.29 2.37 -5.02
CA VAL A 56 -9.79 3.44 -5.91
C VAL A 56 -8.25 3.50 -5.88
N ALA A 57 -7.65 3.36 -4.70
CA ALA A 57 -6.20 3.51 -4.54
C ALA A 57 -5.40 2.39 -5.21
N ILE A 58 -5.86 1.13 -5.18
CA ILE A 58 -5.11 -0.01 -5.71
C ILE A 58 -4.82 0.12 -7.22
N PRO A 59 -5.80 0.39 -8.10
CA PRO A 59 -5.53 0.60 -9.52
C PRO A 59 -4.55 1.76 -9.76
N LEU A 60 -4.77 2.89 -9.10
CA LEU A 60 -3.94 4.08 -9.24
C LEU A 60 -2.48 3.82 -8.83
N VAL A 61 -2.28 3.20 -7.67
CA VAL A 61 -0.96 2.84 -7.15
C VAL A 61 -0.25 1.83 -8.07
N ASN A 62 -0.96 0.88 -8.65
CA ASN A 62 -0.37 -0.07 -9.60
C ASN A 62 0.11 0.64 -10.88
N ILE A 63 -0.69 1.54 -11.44
CA ILE A 63 -0.30 2.34 -12.61
C ILE A 63 0.97 3.16 -12.29
N LEU A 64 0.96 3.92 -11.22
CA LEU A 64 2.09 4.75 -10.80
C LEU A 64 3.35 3.92 -10.51
N SER A 65 3.18 2.74 -9.89
CA SER A 65 4.29 1.85 -9.58
C SER A 65 4.98 1.32 -10.84
N VAL A 66 4.21 0.93 -11.86
CA VAL A 66 4.79 0.46 -13.11
C VAL A 66 5.45 1.60 -13.87
N MET A 67 4.81 2.77 -13.92
CA MET A 67 5.38 3.97 -14.54
C MET A 67 6.71 4.39 -13.90
N SER A 68 6.93 4.10 -12.62
CA SER A 68 8.16 4.46 -11.92
C SER A 68 9.42 3.76 -12.45
N PHE A 69 9.26 2.56 -13.01
CA PHE A 69 10.34 1.80 -13.64
C PHE A 69 10.44 2.04 -15.13
N SER A 70 9.46 2.72 -15.75
CA SER A 70 9.43 2.99 -17.17
C SER A 70 10.53 3.97 -17.56
N GLN A 71 11.37 3.56 -18.51
CA GLN A 71 12.41 4.41 -19.10
C GLN A 71 11.93 5.14 -20.38
N GLY A 72 10.61 5.18 -20.61
CA GLY A 72 10.04 5.84 -21.80
C GLY A 72 9.95 4.95 -23.03
N GLU A 73 10.18 3.65 -22.93
CA GLU A 73 10.06 2.71 -24.06
C GLU A 73 8.60 2.60 -24.55
N LYS A 74 8.42 2.80 -25.84
CA LYS A 74 7.15 2.56 -26.54
C LYS A 74 6.78 1.08 -26.40
N GLY A 75 5.66 0.76 -25.74
CA GLY A 75 5.17 -0.61 -25.48
C GLY A 75 5.07 -0.99 -24.02
N GLN A 76 5.70 -0.26 -23.12
CA GLN A 76 5.62 -0.52 -21.68
C GLN A 76 4.22 -0.18 -21.11
N LEU A 77 3.51 0.78 -21.74
CA LEU A 77 2.14 1.11 -21.36
C LEU A 77 1.19 -0.08 -21.56
N MET A 78 1.33 -0.81 -22.67
CA MET A 78 0.52 -2.00 -22.96
C MET A 78 0.82 -3.13 -21.96
N LYS A 79 2.09 -3.36 -21.63
CA LYS A 79 2.49 -4.32 -20.59
C LYS A 79 1.92 -3.95 -19.22
N THR A 80 1.88 -2.65 -18.92
CA THR A 80 1.26 -2.11 -17.69
C THR A 80 -0.23 -2.41 -17.64
N ILE A 81 -0.96 -2.11 -18.71
CA ILE A 81 -2.40 -2.37 -18.81
C ILE A 81 -2.67 -3.87 -18.65
N PHE A 82 -1.91 -4.72 -19.34
CA PHE A 82 -2.04 -6.18 -19.21
C PHE A 82 -1.72 -6.66 -17.77
N SER A 83 -0.72 -6.09 -17.11
CA SER A 83 -0.38 -6.41 -15.72
C SER A 83 -1.49 -6.01 -14.75
N ILE A 84 -2.17 -4.89 -15.00
CA ILE A 84 -3.30 -4.42 -14.20
C ILE A 84 -4.51 -5.34 -14.41
N ILE A 85 -4.87 -5.63 -15.66
CA ILE A 85 -6.01 -6.48 -16.00
C ILE A 85 -5.83 -7.92 -15.48
N LYS A 86 -4.60 -8.44 -15.49
CA LYS A 86 -4.28 -9.78 -14.97
C LYS A 86 -4.01 -9.81 -13.47
N ASN A 87 -4.10 -8.68 -12.77
CA ASN A 87 -3.86 -8.66 -11.33
C ASN A 87 -5.04 -9.35 -10.59
N PRO A 88 -4.78 -10.46 -9.85
CA PRO A 88 -5.83 -11.22 -9.18
C PRO A 88 -6.61 -10.41 -8.14
N LEU A 89 -5.98 -9.39 -7.53
CA LEU A 89 -6.65 -8.50 -6.59
C LEU A 89 -7.69 -7.63 -7.30
N ILE A 90 -7.33 -7.07 -8.47
CA ILE A 90 -8.23 -6.25 -9.27
C ILE A 90 -9.35 -7.11 -9.84
N LEU A 91 -9.02 -8.29 -10.39
CA LEU A 91 -10.02 -9.24 -10.90
C LEU A 91 -11.01 -9.64 -9.80
N GLY A 92 -10.51 -9.96 -8.59
CA GLY A 92 -11.38 -10.29 -7.46
C GLY A 92 -12.34 -9.17 -7.09
N CYS A 93 -11.85 -7.91 -7.06
CA CYS A 93 -12.70 -6.75 -6.80
C CYS A 93 -13.75 -6.55 -7.91
N VAL A 94 -13.35 -6.62 -9.17
CA VAL A 94 -14.27 -6.46 -10.32
C VAL A 94 -15.33 -7.54 -10.33
N VAL A 95 -14.95 -8.82 -10.17
CA VAL A 95 -15.89 -9.93 -10.08
C VAL A 95 -16.85 -9.77 -8.91
N GLY A 96 -16.35 -9.37 -7.74
CA GLY A 96 -17.19 -9.13 -6.56
C GLY A 96 -18.20 -8.01 -6.77
N VAL A 97 -17.80 -6.89 -7.40
CA VAL A 97 -18.70 -5.78 -7.73
C VAL A 97 -19.75 -6.21 -8.75
N LEU A 98 -19.33 -6.86 -9.84
CA LEU A 98 -20.25 -7.33 -10.88
C LEU A 98 -21.25 -8.34 -10.33
N PHE A 99 -20.79 -9.26 -9.48
CA PHE A 99 -21.66 -10.22 -8.81
C PHE A 99 -22.69 -9.52 -7.90
N ASN A 100 -22.24 -8.53 -7.12
CA ASN A 100 -23.14 -7.74 -6.25
C ASN A 100 -24.19 -6.97 -7.05
N LEU A 101 -23.80 -6.36 -8.18
CA LEU A 101 -24.70 -5.61 -9.06
C LEU A 101 -25.68 -6.51 -9.82
N SER A 102 -25.33 -7.77 -10.06
CA SER A 102 -26.20 -8.73 -10.78
C SER A 102 -27.42 -9.17 -9.95
N GLY A 103 -27.44 -8.91 -8.64
CA GLY A 103 -28.51 -9.35 -7.75
C GLY A 103 -28.58 -10.88 -7.56
N LEU A 104 -27.60 -11.63 -8.10
CA LEU A 104 -27.53 -13.08 -7.94
C LEU A 104 -27.20 -13.46 -6.50
N SER A 105 -27.88 -14.48 -5.97
CA SER A 105 -27.56 -15.06 -4.66
C SER A 105 -26.74 -16.33 -4.81
N LEU A 106 -25.74 -16.49 -3.96
CA LEU A 106 -24.99 -17.73 -3.87
C LEU A 106 -25.78 -18.75 -3.06
N PHE A 107 -25.70 -20.03 -3.42
CA PHE A 107 -26.22 -21.08 -2.56
C PHE A 107 -25.43 -21.12 -1.22
N VAL A 108 -26.10 -21.56 -0.15
CA VAL A 108 -25.60 -21.46 1.23
C VAL A 108 -24.19 -22.02 1.42
N GLY A 109 -23.89 -23.17 0.80
CA GLY A 109 -22.57 -23.80 0.89
C GLY A 109 -21.45 -22.93 0.30
N MET A 110 -21.66 -22.32 -0.86
CA MET A 110 -20.67 -21.43 -1.49
C MET A 110 -20.48 -20.15 -0.68
N GLN A 111 -21.57 -19.59 -0.17
CA GLN A 111 -21.50 -18.41 0.70
C GLN A 111 -20.69 -18.69 1.96
N SER A 112 -20.92 -19.84 2.61
CA SER A 112 -20.16 -20.27 3.79
C SER A 112 -18.69 -20.48 3.48
N LEU A 113 -18.37 -21.15 2.36
CA LEU A 113 -16.99 -21.36 1.91
C LEU A 113 -16.26 -20.01 1.70
N LEU A 114 -16.86 -19.09 0.94
CA LEU A 114 -16.26 -17.80 0.68
C LEU A 114 -16.08 -16.98 1.95
N LYS A 115 -17.03 -17.06 2.89
CA LYS A 115 -16.91 -16.40 4.20
C LYS A 115 -15.74 -16.94 5.01
N ILE A 116 -15.53 -18.26 5.04
CA ILE A 116 -14.38 -18.89 5.72
C ILE A 116 -13.07 -18.41 5.07
N LEU A 117 -12.95 -18.50 3.75
CA LEU A 117 -11.77 -18.05 3.01
C LEU A 117 -11.48 -16.56 3.25
N ALA A 118 -12.50 -15.72 3.22
CA ALA A 118 -12.37 -14.29 3.51
C ALA A 118 -11.87 -14.04 4.94
N THR A 119 -12.39 -14.77 5.93
CA THR A 119 -11.95 -14.64 7.32
C THR A 119 -10.50 -15.09 7.51
N MET A 120 -10.06 -16.13 6.81
CA MET A 120 -8.68 -16.63 6.87
C MET A 120 -7.67 -15.74 6.12
N SER A 121 -8.13 -14.95 5.14
CA SER A 121 -7.23 -14.16 4.29
C SER A 121 -6.41 -13.13 5.08
N LEU A 122 -7.00 -12.50 6.08
CA LEU A 122 -6.35 -11.48 6.90
C LEU A 122 -5.24 -12.05 7.79
N PRO A 123 -5.48 -13.10 8.63
CA PRO A 123 -4.41 -13.73 9.41
C PRO A 123 -3.27 -14.28 8.55
N LEU A 124 -3.60 -14.97 7.45
CA LEU A 124 -2.59 -15.51 6.53
C LEU A 124 -1.78 -14.39 5.85
N GLY A 125 -2.44 -13.28 5.49
CA GLY A 125 -1.78 -12.11 4.96
C GLY A 125 -0.78 -11.49 5.95
N LEU A 126 -1.16 -11.35 7.22
CA LEU A 126 -0.27 -10.83 8.28
C LEU A 126 0.91 -11.78 8.57
N ILE A 127 0.68 -13.09 8.59
CA ILE A 127 1.76 -14.08 8.72
C ILE A 127 2.73 -13.98 7.54
N SER A 128 2.20 -13.84 6.31
CA SER A 128 3.01 -13.65 5.10
C SER A 128 3.86 -12.38 5.17
N VAL A 129 3.32 -11.29 5.71
CA VAL A 129 4.08 -10.04 5.93
C VAL A 129 5.22 -10.29 6.92
N GLY A 130 4.94 -10.95 8.05
CA GLY A 130 5.95 -11.30 9.06
C GLY A 130 7.07 -12.18 8.48
N ALA A 131 6.71 -13.20 7.71
CA ALA A 131 7.66 -14.10 7.07
C ALA A 131 8.54 -13.42 5.99
N ALA A 132 8.05 -12.33 5.40
CA ALA A 132 8.80 -11.57 4.40
C ALA A 132 9.82 -10.59 5.00
N LEU A 133 9.89 -10.41 6.32
CA LEU A 133 10.82 -9.49 6.97
C LEU A 133 12.27 -9.98 6.86
N GLN A 134 13.17 -9.08 6.45
CA GLN A 134 14.58 -9.39 6.24
C GLN A 134 15.47 -8.52 7.15
N PHE A 135 15.65 -8.94 8.38
CA PHE A 135 16.41 -8.20 9.40
C PHE A 135 17.87 -7.93 9.03
N LYS A 136 18.49 -8.83 8.26
CA LYS A 136 19.88 -8.65 7.79
C LYS A 136 20.05 -7.41 6.91
N LEU A 137 19.03 -7.04 6.14
CA LEU A 137 19.08 -5.91 5.22
C LEU A 137 18.91 -4.55 5.93
N LEU A 138 18.46 -4.54 7.19
CA LEU A 138 18.31 -3.30 7.96
C LEU A 138 19.65 -2.59 8.22
N LYS A 139 20.75 -3.34 8.22
CA LYS A 139 22.11 -2.78 8.38
C LYS A 139 22.69 -2.19 7.10
N LEU A 140 22.13 -2.53 5.95
CA LEU A 140 22.57 -2.04 4.65
C LEU A 140 21.84 -0.71 4.34
N ASN A 141 22.59 0.29 3.90
CA ASN A 141 22.02 1.58 3.47
C ASN A 141 21.14 2.29 4.53
N LEU A 142 21.52 2.22 5.81
CA LEU A 142 20.71 2.67 6.95
C LEU A 142 20.14 4.08 6.76
N ARG A 143 20.95 5.04 6.24
CA ARG A 143 20.51 6.41 5.97
C ARG A 143 19.33 6.46 4.98
N GLN A 144 19.41 5.70 3.90
CA GLN A 144 18.35 5.67 2.87
C GLN A 144 17.07 5.02 3.41
N LEU A 145 17.21 3.93 4.18
CA LEU A 145 16.10 3.24 4.83
C LEU A 145 15.40 4.16 5.84
N THR A 146 16.17 4.85 6.70
CA THR A 146 15.62 5.75 7.71
C THR A 146 14.92 6.94 7.08
N CYS A 147 15.55 7.63 6.12
CA CYS A 147 14.92 8.76 5.44
C CYS A 147 13.61 8.36 4.75
N ASN A 148 13.60 7.20 4.09
CA ASN A 148 12.41 6.68 3.43
C ASN A 148 11.30 6.33 4.44
N THR A 149 11.66 5.69 5.54
CA THR A 149 10.73 5.29 6.61
C THR A 149 10.13 6.51 7.31
N VAL A 150 10.93 7.51 7.65
CA VAL A 150 10.45 8.78 8.23
C VAL A 150 9.50 9.49 7.26
N GLY A 151 9.88 9.57 5.98
CA GLY A 151 9.01 10.12 4.93
C GLY A 151 7.66 9.43 4.89
N ARG A 152 7.63 8.11 4.92
CA ARG A 152 6.39 7.32 4.81
C ARG A 152 5.57 7.31 6.08
N LEU A 153 6.18 7.03 7.23
CA LEU A 153 5.45 6.77 8.48
C LEU A 153 5.16 8.02 9.30
N ILE A 154 5.85 9.15 9.02
CA ILE A 154 5.68 10.40 9.75
C ILE A 154 5.19 11.51 8.81
N MET A 155 5.98 11.86 7.77
CA MET A 155 5.63 13.00 6.92
C MET A 155 4.32 12.81 6.16
N MET A 156 4.09 11.61 5.59
CA MET A 156 2.88 11.32 4.81
C MET A 156 1.60 11.42 5.64
N PRO A 157 1.47 10.76 6.80
CA PRO A 157 0.26 10.88 7.62
C PRO A 157 0.08 12.28 8.21
N CYS A 158 1.17 12.99 8.59
CA CYS A 158 1.05 14.38 9.04
C CYS A 158 0.50 15.29 7.93
N LEU A 159 0.99 15.16 6.69
CA LEU A 159 0.44 15.89 5.55
C LEU A 159 -1.02 15.53 5.28
N ALA A 160 -1.38 14.25 5.37
CA ALA A 160 -2.75 13.78 5.20
C ALA A 160 -3.67 14.40 6.27
N TYR A 161 -3.24 14.39 7.52
CA TYR A 161 -3.99 15.01 8.63
C TYR A 161 -4.21 16.50 8.41
N VAL A 162 -3.18 17.25 8.05
CA VAL A 162 -3.30 18.70 7.76
C VAL A 162 -4.30 18.95 6.62
N VAL A 163 -4.24 18.16 5.54
CA VAL A 163 -5.18 18.27 4.43
C VAL A 163 -6.60 17.94 4.86
N CYS A 164 -6.81 16.86 5.62
CA CYS A 164 -8.13 16.48 6.14
C CYS A 164 -8.72 17.56 7.04
N SER A 165 -7.89 18.14 7.91
CA SER A 165 -8.30 19.25 8.80
C SER A 165 -8.67 20.51 8.00
N TRP A 166 -7.89 20.83 6.96
CA TRP A 166 -8.15 22.00 6.11
C TRP A 166 -9.44 21.83 5.28
N VAL A 167 -9.75 20.63 4.83
CA VAL A 167 -10.98 20.30 4.09
C VAL A 167 -12.19 20.17 5.03
N GLY A 168 -11.99 20.06 6.34
CA GLY A 168 -13.06 19.93 7.33
C GLY A 168 -13.70 18.53 7.34
N LEU A 169 -12.93 17.48 7.09
CA LEU A 169 -13.43 16.11 7.16
C LEU A 169 -13.80 15.72 8.60
N ALA A 170 -14.82 14.88 8.74
CA ALA A 170 -15.19 14.32 10.04
C ALA A 170 -14.04 13.49 10.63
N THR A 171 -14.01 13.39 11.97
CA THR A 171 -12.91 12.76 12.71
C THR A 171 -12.62 11.33 12.24
N LEU A 172 -13.67 10.55 11.99
CA LEU A 172 -13.51 9.16 11.54
C LEU A 172 -12.87 9.06 10.15
N GLU A 173 -13.35 9.83 9.18
CA GLU A 173 -12.80 9.86 7.82
C GLU A 173 -11.36 10.37 7.83
N SER A 174 -11.08 11.41 8.60
CA SER A 174 -9.74 11.94 8.80
C SER A 174 -8.80 10.89 9.39
N ALA A 175 -9.22 10.17 10.43
CA ALA A 175 -8.43 9.11 11.05
C ALA A 175 -8.14 7.95 10.08
N ILE A 176 -9.11 7.54 9.28
CA ILE A 176 -8.94 6.49 8.26
C ILE A 176 -7.94 6.92 7.17
N ILE A 177 -8.09 8.14 6.65
CA ILE A 177 -7.20 8.67 5.60
C ILE A 177 -5.78 8.86 6.16
N THR A 178 -5.64 9.43 7.34
CA THR A 178 -4.34 9.62 8.00
C THR A 178 -3.64 8.27 8.22
N THR A 179 -4.38 7.27 8.73
CA THR A 179 -3.86 5.92 8.90
C THR A 179 -3.45 5.30 7.56
N PHE A 180 -4.26 5.44 6.51
CA PHE A 180 -3.96 4.94 5.16
C PHE A 180 -2.60 5.46 4.65
N PHE A 181 -2.35 6.76 4.81
CA PHE A 181 -1.07 7.35 4.39
C PHE A 181 0.08 6.99 5.33
N GLY A 182 -0.17 6.59 6.56
CA GLY A 182 0.82 6.08 7.51
C GLY A 182 1.14 4.59 7.36
N LEU A 183 0.34 3.80 6.63
CA LEU A 183 0.57 2.36 6.47
C LEU A 183 1.94 2.05 5.85
N PRO A 184 2.63 0.99 6.32
CA PRO A 184 3.89 0.56 5.73
C PRO A 184 3.70 0.05 4.30
N THR A 185 4.79 -0.01 3.55
CA THR A 185 4.77 -0.49 2.16
C THR A 185 4.35 -1.96 2.08
N ALA A 186 3.55 -2.29 1.06
CA ALA A 186 3.12 -3.67 0.80
C ALA A 186 4.29 -4.56 0.34
N SER A 187 4.34 -5.83 0.81
CA SER A 187 5.31 -6.83 0.35
C SER A 187 5.25 -7.11 -1.16
N ALA A 188 4.10 -6.92 -1.79
CA ALA A 188 3.95 -6.99 -3.24
C ALA A 188 4.86 -5.99 -4.01
N ALA A 189 5.33 -4.91 -3.37
CA ALA A 189 6.28 -3.98 -3.96
C ALA A 189 7.64 -4.66 -4.26
N TYR A 190 8.08 -5.61 -3.43
CA TYR A 190 9.28 -6.40 -3.67
C TYR A 190 9.18 -7.22 -4.97
N ILE A 191 8.05 -7.89 -5.19
CA ILE A 191 7.82 -8.73 -6.38
C ILE A 191 7.88 -7.87 -7.64
N LEU A 192 7.21 -6.70 -7.62
CA LEU A 192 7.21 -5.79 -8.76
C LEU A 192 8.60 -5.19 -9.01
N THR A 193 9.31 -4.80 -7.96
CA THR A 193 10.69 -4.29 -8.07
C THR A 193 11.61 -5.33 -8.72
N ARG A 194 11.49 -6.60 -8.31
CA ARG A 194 12.26 -7.70 -8.88
C ARG A 194 11.89 -7.96 -10.35
N TYR A 195 10.61 -7.91 -10.67
CA TYR A 195 10.12 -8.10 -12.05
C TYR A 195 10.70 -7.06 -13.01
N PHE A 196 10.80 -5.81 -12.58
CA PHE A 196 11.40 -4.71 -13.36
C PHE A 196 12.91 -4.53 -13.15
N GLN A 197 13.58 -5.53 -12.58
CA GLN A 197 15.04 -5.50 -12.32
C GLN A 197 15.50 -4.27 -11.52
N GLY A 198 14.64 -3.77 -10.64
CA GLY A 198 14.96 -2.70 -9.70
C GLY A 198 15.79 -3.19 -8.51
N ASP A 199 16.17 -2.27 -7.62
CA ASP A 199 16.93 -2.59 -6.40
C ASP A 199 16.05 -3.32 -5.38
N SER A 200 15.90 -4.63 -5.58
CA SER A 200 15.05 -5.48 -4.74
C SER A 200 15.58 -5.65 -3.31
N GLN A 201 16.90 -5.54 -3.09
CA GLN A 201 17.48 -5.57 -1.75
C GLN A 201 17.09 -4.33 -0.96
N LEU A 202 17.20 -3.15 -1.58
CA LEU A 202 16.74 -1.91 -0.97
C LEU A 202 15.24 -1.95 -0.67
N MET A 203 14.42 -2.46 -1.59
CA MET A 203 12.96 -2.60 -1.37
C MET A 203 12.63 -3.52 -0.19
N ALA A 204 13.30 -4.66 -0.07
CA ALA A 204 13.10 -5.58 1.06
C ALA A 204 13.50 -4.94 2.40
N GLY A 205 14.61 -4.19 2.42
CA GLY A 205 15.03 -3.42 3.59
C GLY A 205 14.01 -2.34 3.98
N VAL A 206 13.48 -1.60 3.00
CA VAL A 206 12.43 -0.58 3.21
C VAL A 206 11.16 -1.21 3.80
N ILE A 207 10.65 -2.29 3.20
CA ILE A 207 9.46 -3.00 3.70
C ILE A 207 9.67 -3.43 5.15
N SER A 208 10.82 -4.04 5.45
CA SER A 208 11.12 -4.54 6.80
C SER A 208 11.21 -3.39 7.80
N MET A 209 11.93 -2.32 7.48
CA MET A 209 12.10 -1.17 8.36
C MET A 209 10.80 -0.41 8.59
N GLN A 210 9.99 -0.21 7.54
CA GLN A 210 8.69 0.44 7.66
C GLN A 210 7.71 -0.42 8.46
N THR A 211 7.69 -1.75 8.27
CA THR A 211 6.79 -2.63 9.02
C THR A 211 7.12 -2.63 10.51
N LEU A 212 8.40 -2.71 10.87
CA LEU A 212 8.84 -2.62 12.26
C LEU A 212 8.62 -1.23 12.85
N GLY A 213 8.98 -0.18 12.11
CA GLY A 213 8.79 1.21 12.52
C GLY A 213 7.32 1.57 12.73
N PHE A 214 6.43 0.96 11.96
CA PHE A 214 4.99 1.17 12.07
C PHE A 214 4.42 0.75 13.43
N ALA A 215 4.95 -0.31 14.03
CA ALA A 215 4.52 -0.76 15.36
C ALA A 215 4.70 0.33 16.44
N VAL A 216 5.67 1.24 16.25
CA VAL A 216 5.92 2.37 17.16
C VAL A 216 5.26 3.66 16.65
N SER A 217 5.40 3.94 15.35
CA SER A 217 4.91 5.21 14.78
C SER A 217 3.39 5.30 14.77
N PHE A 218 2.67 4.19 14.59
CA PHE A 218 1.23 4.20 14.52
C PHE A 218 0.55 4.57 15.87
N PRO A 219 0.86 3.90 17.00
CA PRO A 219 0.33 4.31 18.29
C PRO A 219 0.67 5.76 18.64
N LEU A 220 1.92 6.19 18.37
CA LEU A 220 2.35 7.56 18.61
C LEU A 220 1.55 8.57 17.76
N MET A 221 1.36 8.28 16.49
CA MET A 221 0.56 9.10 15.58
C MET A 221 -0.89 9.22 16.06
N MET A 222 -1.51 8.11 16.45
CA MET A 222 -2.89 8.12 16.95
C MET A 222 -3.04 8.92 18.24
N TRP A 223 -2.06 8.81 19.14
CA TRP A 223 -2.06 9.58 20.40
C TRP A 223 -1.84 11.08 20.20
N LEU A 224 -1.02 11.46 19.19
CA LEU A 224 -0.73 12.88 18.94
C LEU A 224 -1.80 13.61 18.13
N LEU A 225 -2.52 12.90 17.26
CA LEU A 225 -3.43 13.53 16.30
C LEU A 225 -4.91 13.35 16.65
N TYR A 226 -5.23 12.36 17.49
CA TYR A 226 -6.59 11.99 17.87
C TYR A 226 -6.71 11.69 19.37
#